data_d164930e0afb40881ca128dfdda004a6
#
_entry.id   d164930e0afb40881ca128dfdda004a6
#
_cell.length_a   1.000
_cell.length_b   1.000
_cell.length_c   1.000
_cell.angle_alpha   90.00
_cell.angle_beta   90.00
_cell.angle_gamma   90.00
#
_symmetry.space_group_name_H-M   'P 1'
#
loop_
_entity.id
_entity.type
_entity.pdbx_description
1 polymer ?
#
loop_
_entity_poly.entity_id
_entity_poly.type
_entity_poly.pdbx_seq_one_letter_code
_entity_poly.pdbx_strand_id
1 'polypeptide(L)'
;MQQIMGAFESSYDFIQEENMREIIQLVVSFTGSLGFAALGGCLSWAVYLAVEFITPSPYVCGFWSTVAITLYAECMARIHKTPVTVFLVSATIPLIPGAALYRTMNWMLMKDWAKFQKDGIYTILFAVSMAAGMTLTTIAFRMAWRWMYRQRRM
;
A
#
# COMPACT_ATOMS: atom_id res chain seq x y z
N MET A 1 4.59 12.65 51.15
CA MET A 1 5.45 12.73 49.95
C MET A 1 5.71 11.36 49.30
N GLN A 2 6.03 10.32 50.08
CA GLN A 2 6.23 8.92 49.54
C GLN A 2 4.99 8.32 48.88
N GLN A 3 3.77 8.55 49.40
CA GLN A 3 2.55 7.99 48.78
C GLN A 3 2.22 8.62 47.43
N ILE A 4 2.56 9.89 47.21
CA ILE A 4 2.33 10.56 45.93
C ILE A 4 3.35 10.07 44.90
N MET A 5 4.59 9.81 45.30
CA MET A 5 5.62 9.27 44.44
C MET A 5 5.29 7.83 44.01
N GLY A 6 4.82 6.98 44.91
CA GLY A 6 4.40 5.61 44.56
C GLY A 6 3.18 5.53 43.65
N ALA A 7 2.24 6.47 43.81
CA ALA A 7 1.10 6.57 42.87
C ALA A 7 1.53 7.06 41.46
N PHE A 8 2.56 7.91 41.40
CA PHE A 8 3.12 8.39 40.14
C PHE A 8 3.88 7.28 39.42
N GLU A 9 4.75 6.54 40.11
CA GLU A 9 5.46 5.38 39.55
C GLU A 9 4.49 4.30 39.05
N SER A 10 3.47 3.95 39.83
CA SER A 10 2.44 2.98 39.42
C SER A 10 1.67 3.44 38.18
N SER A 11 1.43 4.76 38.03
CA SER A 11 0.76 5.30 36.83
C SER A 11 1.66 5.30 35.60
N TYR A 12 2.95 5.54 35.77
CA TYR A 12 3.95 5.44 34.68
C TYR A 12 4.10 4.00 34.20
N ASP A 13 4.20 3.04 35.09
CA ASP A 13 4.33 1.62 34.75
C ASP A 13 3.11 1.11 34.02
N PHE A 14 1.91 1.51 34.45
CA PHE A 14 0.66 1.16 33.80
C PHE A 14 0.54 1.70 32.36
N ILE A 15 0.90 2.98 32.16
CA ILE A 15 0.90 3.62 30.82
C ILE A 15 1.95 2.97 29.92
N GLN A 16 3.09 2.56 30.47
CA GLN A 16 4.18 1.95 29.71
C GLN A 16 3.86 0.51 29.31
N GLU A 17 3.21 -0.26 30.18
CA GLU A 17 2.75 -1.62 29.85
C GLU A 17 1.67 -1.63 28.78
N GLU A 18 0.71 -0.71 28.85
CA GLU A 18 -0.39 -0.59 27.86
C GLU A 18 0.16 -0.21 26.47
N ASN A 19 1.02 0.80 26.42
CA ASN A 19 1.70 1.20 25.17
C ASN A 19 2.60 0.09 24.62
N MET A 20 3.32 -0.65 25.49
CA MET A 20 4.16 -1.78 25.06
C MET A 20 3.33 -2.92 24.48
N ARG A 21 2.19 -3.25 25.06
CA ARG A 21 1.28 -4.28 24.54
C ARG A 21 0.70 -3.90 23.17
N GLU A 22 0.31 -2.65 23.00
CA GLU A 22 -0.16 -2.15 21.71
C GLU A 22 0.94 -2.19 20.66
N ILE A 23 2.17 -1.77 20.99
CA ILE A 23 3.32 -1.83 20.10
C ILE A 23 3.66 -3.29 19.74
N ILE A 24 3.66 -4.19 20.71
CA ILE A 24 3.95 -5.62 20.47
C ILE A 24 2.85 -6.23 19.58
N GLN A 25 1.57 -5.93 19.82
CA GLN A 25 0.48 -6.41 18.97
C GLN A 25 0.58 -5.85 17.55
N LEU A 26 0.98 -4.59 17.41
CA LEU A 26 1.20 -3.94 16.12
C LEU A 26 2.37 -4.60 15.37
N VAL A 27 3.49 -4.85 16.06
CA VAL A 27 4.66 -5.52 15.50
C VAL A 27 4.35 -6.97 15.12
N VAL A 28 3.67 -7.73 15.97
CA VAL A 28 3.29 -9.12 15.70
C VAL A 28 2.30 -9.21 14.54
N SER A 29 1.32 -8.31 14.47
CA SER A 29 0.38 -8.23 13.35
C SER A 29 1.08 -7.84 12.05
N PHE A 30 2.04 -6.92 12.13
CA PHE A 30 2.85 -6.50 11.00
C PHE A 30 3.77 -7.62 10.50
N THR A 31 4.42 -8.35 11.42
CA THR A 31 5.29 -9.48 11.08
C THR A 31 4.51 -10.66 10.50
N GLY A 32 3.32 -10.96 11.05
CA GLY A 32 2.44 -11.99 10.51
C GLY A 32 1.92 -11.69 9.10
N SER A 33 1.70 -10.41 8.79
CA SER A 33 1.26 -9.97 7.46
C SER A 33 2.39 -9.80 6.45
N LEU A 34 3.66 -9.83 6.88
CA LEU A 34 4.82 -9.63 6.00
C LEU A 34 4.92 -10.69 4.90
N GLY A 35 4.65 -11.95 5.22
CA GLY A 35 4.62 -13.04 4.25
C GLY A 35 3.57 -12.83 3.16
N PHE A 36 2.37 -12.44 3.56
CA PHE A 36 1.28 -12.13 2.62
C PHE A 36 1.54 -10.84 1.83
N ALA A 37 2.20 -9.86 2.44
CA ALA A 37 2.63 -8.64 1.76
C ALA A 37 3.70 -8.94 0.69
N ALA A 38 4.65 -9.81 0.99
CA ALA A 38 5.65 -10.27 0.03
C ALA A 38 5.01 -10.99 -1.17
N LEU A 39 4.03 -11.87 -0.92
CA LEU A 39 3.25 -12.52 -2.00
C LEU A 39 2.50 -11.49 -2.85
N GLY A 40 1.91 -10.45 -2.24
CA GLY A 40 1.30 -9.35 -2.95
C GLY A 40 2.28 -8.58 -3.85
N GLY A 41 3.49 -8.32 -3.36
CA GLY A 41 4.56 -7.70 -4.13
C GLY A 41 5.02 -8.56 -5.31
N CYS A 42 5.20 -9.87 -5.11
CA CYS A 42 5.53 -10.81 -6.18
C CYS A 42 4.42 -10.87 -7.25
N LEU A 43 3.16 -10.94 -6.83
CA LEU A 43 2.01 -10.93 -7.73
C LEU A 43 1.96 -9.64 -8.57
N SER A 44 2.19 -8.51 -7.92
CA SER A 44 2.26 -7.20 -8.56
C SER A 44 3.29 -7.18 -9.68
N TRP A 45 4.50 -7.61 -9.38
CA TRP A 45 5.60 -7.63 -10.33
C TRP A 45 5.35 -8.61 -11.47
N ALA A 46 4.81 -9.80 -11.16
CA ALA A 46 4.45 -10.79 -12.16
C ALA A 46 3.39 -10.27 -13.15
N VAL A 47 2.35 -9.57 -12.64
CA VAL A 47 1.34 -8.94 -13.50
C VAL A 47 1.93 -7.81 -14.34
N TYR A 48 2.82 -7.01 -13.75
CA TYR A 48 3.52 -5.95 -14.49
C TYR A 48 4.28 -6.52 -15.69
N LEU A 49 5.09 -7.56 -15.49
CA LEU A 49 5.82 -8.22 -16.55
C LEU A 49 4.89 -8.87 -17.59
N ALA A 50 3.82 -9.53 -17.14
CA ALA A 50 2.86 -10.17 -18.05
C ALA A 50 2.17 -9.15 -18.98
N VAL A 51 1.81 -7.97 -18.45
CA VAL A 51 1.19 -6.90 -19.26
C VAL A 51 2.21 -6.23 -20.16
N GLU A 52 3.47 -6.11 -19.73
CA GLU A 52 4.56 -5.55 -20.54
C GLU A 52 4.80 -6.37 -21.82
N PHE A 53 4.65 -7.71 -21.75
CA PHE A 53 4.72 -8.57 -22.94
C PHE A 53 3.60 -8.30 -23.97
N ILE A 54 2.45 -7.82 -23.52
CA ILE A 54 1.27 -7.56 -24.38
C ILE A 54 1.29 -6.11 -24.88
N THR A 55 1.62 -5.19 -24.00
CA THR A 55 1.58 -3.75 -24.28
C THR A 55 2.81 -3.07 -23.69
N PRO A 56 3.71 -2.52 -24.52
CA PRO A 56 4.96 -1.89 -24.05
C PRO A 56 4.72 -0.51 -23.44
N SER A 57 3.54 -0.23 -22.93
CA SER A 57 3.16 1.07 -22.35
C SER A 57 3.25 1.01 -20.83
N PRO A 58 4.23 1.67 -20.18
CA PRO A 58 4.44 1.57 -18.74
C PRO A 58 3.23 2.02 -17.91
N TYR A 59 2.45 2.96 -18.42
CA TYR A 59 1.22 3.44 -17.75
C TYR A 59 0.15 2.36 -17.66
N VAL A 60 -0.03 1.58 -18.72
CA VAL A 60 -0.99 0.47 -18.77
C VAL A 60 -0.53 -0.66 -17.86
N CYS A 61 0.77 -0.96 -17.85
CA CYS A 61 1.35 -1.96 -16.94
C CYS A 61 1.15 -1.57 -15.47
N GLY A 62 1.39 -0.31 -15.11
CA GLY A 62 1.15 0.22 -13.77
C GLY A 62 -0.32 0.14 -13.36
N PHE A 63 -1.24 0.47 -14.25
CA PHE A 63 -2.68 0.38 -14.00
C PHE A 63 -3.12 -1.06 -13.70
N TRP A 64 -2.81 -2.01 -14.56
CA TRP A 64 -3.21 -3.41 -14.37
C TRP A 64 -2.56 -4.07 -13.16
N SER A 65 -1.30 -3.75 -12.88
CA SER A 65 -0.62 -4.22 -11.67
C SER A 65 -1.31 -3.72 -10.40
N THR A 66 -1.70 -2.45 -10.37
CA THR A 66 -2.41 -1.90 -9.21
C THR A 66 -3.83 -2.44 -9.06
N VAL A 67 -4.52 -2.74 -10.14
CA VAL A 67 -5.79 -3.47 -10.10
C VAL A 67 -5.62 -4.84 -9.45
N ALA A 68 -4.62 -5.61 -9.86
CA ALA A 68 -4.34 -6.94 -9.31
C ALA A 68 -3.98 -6.89 -7.82
N ILE A 69 -3.11 -5.96 -7.41
CA ILE A 69 -2.74 -5.78 -6.00
C ILE A 69 -3.95 -5.41 -5.16
N THR A 70 -4.78 -4.47 -5.64
CA THR A 70 -5.92 -3.99 -4.88
C THR A 70 -6.95 -5.11 -4.68
N LEU A 71 -7.19 -5.92 -5.70
CA LEU A 71 -8.04 -7.11 -5.56
C LEU A 71 -7.46 -8.10 -4.54
N TYR A 72 -6.17 -8.39 -4.63
CA TYR A 72 -5.49 -9.24 -3.67
C TYR A 72 -5.61 -8.70 -2.24
N ALA A 73 -5.33 -7.41 -2.02
CA ALA A 73 -5.40 -6.76 -0.71
C ALA A 73 -6.81 -6.77 -0.12
N GLU A 74 -7.84 -6.52 -0.93
CA GLU A 74 -9.24 -6.58 -0.51
C GLU A 74 -9.66 -8.02 -0.13
N CYS A 75 -9.20 -9.03 -0.85
CA CYS A 75 -9.46 -10.43 -0.52
C CYS A 75 -8.75 -10.84 0.79
N MET A 76 -7.47 -10.52 0.94
CA MET A 76 -6.68 -10.87 2.12
C MET A 76 -7.17 -10.14 3.38
N ALA A 77 -7.51 -8.89 3.28
CA ALA A 77 -8.06 -8.11 4.38
C ALA A 77 -9.34 -8.72 4.96
N ARG A 78 -10.16 -9.33 4.12
CA ARG A 78 -11.40 -10.00 4.57
C ARG A 78 -11.15 -11.35 5.20
N ILE A 79 -10.18 -12.11 4.69
CA ILE A 79 -9.79 -13.40 5.25
C ILE A 79 -9.18 -13.22 6.64
N HIS A 80 -8.29 -12.25 6.79
CA HIS A 80 -7.56 -11.99 8.04
C HIS A 80 -8.25 -10.98 8.97
N LYS A 81 -9.41 -10.40 8.56
CA LYS A 81 -10.15 -9.37 9.34
C LYS A 81 -9.27 -8.17 9.74
N THR A 82 -8.31 -7.83 8.90
CA THR A 82 -7.38 -6.72 9.08
C THR A 82 -7.69 -5.57 8.12
N PRO A 83 -7.25 -4.34 8.41
CA PRO A 83 -7.43 -3.22 7.49
C PRO A 83 -6.75 -3.48 6.14
N VAL A 84 -7.45 -3.17 5.04
CA VAL A 84 -6.95 -3.33 3.66
C VAL A 84 -5.64 -2.57 3.44
N THR A 85 -5.49 -1.43 4.10
CA THR A 85 -4.33 -0.54 3.97
C THR A 85 -3.00 -1.24 4.29
N VAL A 86 -2.98 -2.18 5.24
CA VAL A 86 -1.78 -2.91 5.63
C VAL A 86 -1.22 -3.73 4.45
N PHE A 87 -2.08 -4.46 3.76
CA PHE A 87 -1.68 -5.26 2.60
C PHE A 87 -1.41 -4.39 1.37
N LEU A 88 -2.24 -3.35 1.15
CA LEU A 88 -2.13 -2.48 0.00
C LEU A 88 -0.82 -1.69 0.00
N VAL A 89 -0.48 -1.05 1.12
CA VAL A 89 0.75 -0.25 1.24
C VAL A 89 1.98 -1.12 1.03
N SER A 90 2.07 -2.25 1.71
CA SER A 90 3.22 -3.16 1.60
C SER A 90 3.38 -3.74 0.19
N ALA A 91 2.27 -4.10 -0.48
CA ALA A 91 2.30 -4.66 -1.82
C ALA A 91 2.58 -3.61 -2.92
N THR A 92 2.34 -2.33 -2.64
CA THR A 92 2.56 -1.23 -3.60
C THR A 92 4.01 -0.75 -3.63
N ILE A 93 4.78 -0.95 -2.55
CA ILE A 93 6.17 -0.49 -2.44
C ILE A 93 7.03 -0.88 -3.67
N PRO A 94 7.03 -2.12 -4.17
CA PRO A 94 7.83 -2.50 -5.33
C PRO A 94 7.43 -1.80 -6.63
N LEU A 95 6.20 -1.30 -6.71
CA LEU A 95 5.67 -0.65 -7.90
C LEU A 95 6.01 0.85 -7.98
N ILE A 96 6.43 1.46 -6.87
CA ILE A 96 6.77 2.88 -6.84
C ILE A 96 7.95 3.15 -7.80
N PRO A 97 7.81 4.07 -8.76
CA PRO A 97 8.85 4.36 -9.73
C PRO A 97 9.98 5.21 -9.12
N GLY A 98 10.67 4.66 -8.12
CA GLY A 98 11.70 5.35 -7.35
C GLY A 98 12.87 5.82 -8.22
N ALA A 99 13.25 5.03 -9.22
CA ALA A 99 14.31 5.40 -10.16
C ALA A 99 13.93 6.60 -11.04
N ALA A 100 12.65 6.72 -11.44
CA ALA A 100 12.15 7.85 -12.20
C ALA A 100 12.11 9.13 -11.36
N LEU A 101 11.65 9.01 -10.10
CA LEU A 101 11.68 10.11 -9.13
C LEU A 101 13.10 10.60 -8.88
N TYR A 102 14.04 9.69 -8.64
CA TYR A 102 15.44 10.03 -8.43
C TYR A 102 16.05 10.76 -9.65
N ARG A 103 15.80 10.26 -10.87
CA ARG A 103 16.28 10.91 -12.09
C ARG A 103 15.69 12.30 -12.25
N THR A 104 14.40 12.47 -12.01
CA THR A 104 13.73 13.78 -12.08
C THR A 104 14.38 14.78 -11.12
N MET A 105 14.64 14.39 -9.86
CA MET A 105 15.33 15.24 -8.90
C MET A 105 16.78 15.57 -9.33
N ASN A 106 17.50 14.58 -9.86
CA ASN A 106 18.88 14.77 -10.32
C ASN A 106 18.96 15.78 -11.49
N TRP A 107 18.06 15.69 -12.47
CA TRP A 107 18.01 16.66 -13.59
C TRP A 107 17.64 18.07 -13.12
N MET A 108 16.81 18.19 -12.10
CA MET A 108 16.50 19.47 -11.46
C MET A 108 17.77 20.11 -10.85
N LEU A 109 18.59 19.33 -10.14
CA LEU A 109 19.86 19.79 -9.57
C LEU A 109 20.90 20.20 -10.63
N MET A 110 20.92 19.45 -11.75
CA MET A 110 21.81 19.74 -12.89
C MET A 110 21.28 20.89 -13.76
N LYS A 111 20.12 21.48 -13.44
CA LYS A 111 19.45 22.56 -14.21
C LYS A 111 19.14 22.17 -15.67
N ASP A 112 19.04 20.89 -16.00
CA ASP A 112 18.63 20.40 -17.32
C ASP A 112 17.09 20.31 -17.37
N TRP A 113 16.47 21.45 -17.66
CA TRP A 113 15.01 21.60 -17.64
C TRP A 113 14.28 20.72 -18.66
N ALA A 114 14.92 20.43 -19.80
CA ALA A 114 14.30 19.59 -20.82
C ALA A 114 14.15 18.14 -20.36
N LYS A 115 15.17 17.56 -19.75
CA LYS A 115 15.12 16.21 -19.18
C LYS A 115 14.26 16.13 -17.92
N PHE A 116 14.35 17.17 -17.07
CA PHE A 116 13.48 17.29 -15.89
C PHE A 116 12.01 17.22 -16.26
N GLN A 117 11.58 17.99 -17.27
CA GLN A 117 10.19 18.01 -17.71
C GLN A 117 9.74 16.64 -18.26
N LYS A 118 10.58 15.99 -19.07
CA LYS A 118 10.27 14.69 -19.64
C LYS A 118 10.08 13.60 -18.57
N ASP A 119 11.04 13.46 -17.66
CA ASP A 119 10.99 12.45 -16.60
C ASP A 119 9.95 12.79 -15.53
N GLY A 120 9.71 14.08 -15.27
CA GLY A 120 8.67 14.55 -14.38
C GLY A 120 7.26 14.22 -14.87
N ILE A 121 6.96 14.51 -16.13
CA ILE A 121 5.66 14.18 -16.75
C ILE A 121 5.45 12.67 -16.74
N TYR A 122 6.48 11.89 -17.09
CA TYR A 122 6.41 10.42 -17.01
C TYR A 122 6.04 9.93 -15.61
N THR A 123 6.70 10.47 -14.58
CA THR A 123 6.46 10.07 -13.18
C THR A 123 5.06 10.42 -12.70
N ILE A 124 4.58 11.62 -13.04
CA ILE A 124 3.22 12.07 -12.70
C ILE A 124 2.16 11.20 -13.39
N LEU A 125 2.29 10.96 -14.68
CA LEU A 125 1.35 10.13 -15.43
C LEU A 125 1.31 8.70 -14.91
N PHE A 126 2.47 8.13 -14.55
CA PHE A 126 2.54 6.81 -13.94
C PHE A 126 1.84 6.76 -12.58
N ALA A 127 2.08 7.77 -11.72
CA ALA A 127 1.43 7.86 -10.42
C ALA A 127 -0.10 8.02 -10.53
N VAL A 128 -0.59 8.83 -11.48
CA VAL A 128 -2.02 8.99 -11.74
C VAL A 128 -2.63 7.70 -12.24
N SER A 129 -1.94 6.98 -13.12
CA SER A 129 -2.39 5.67 -13.61
C SER A 129 -2.54 4.66 -12.47
N MET A 130 -1.56 4.58 -11.57
CA MET A 130 -1.63 3.73 -10.39
C MET A 130 -2.79 4.11 -9.45
N ALA A 131 -2.93 5.40 -9.15
CA ALA A 131 -4.01 5.90 -8.28
C ALA A 131 -5.39 5.61 -8.85
N ALA A 132 -5.56 5.77 -10.17
CA ALA A 132 -6.79 5.42 -10.86
C ALA A 132 -7.10 3.91 -10.75
N GLY A 133 -6.10 3.04 -10.96
CA GLY A 133 -6.25 1.59 -10.81
C GLY A 133 -6.73 1.20 -9.41
N MET A 134 -6.10 1.74 -8.36
CA MET A 134 -6.48 1.47 -6.98
C MET A 134 -7.90 1.94 -6.65
N THR A 135 -8.24 3.18 -6.99
CA THR A 135 -9.54 3.77 -6.68
C THR A 135 -10.68 3.06 -7.40
N LEU A 136 -10.56 2.82 -8.69
CA LEU A 136 -11.57 2.13 -9.47
C LEU A 136 -11.82 0.71 -8.95
N THR A 137 -10.75 -0.04 -8.66
CA THR A 137 -10.86 -1.41 -8.14
C THR A 137 -11.49 -1.45 -6.76
N THR A 138 -11.11 -0.54 -5.86
CA THR A 138 -11.70 -0.47 -4.51
C THR A 138 -13.21 -0.16 -4.59
N ILE A 139 -13.61 0.79 -5.43
CA ILE A 139 -15.02 1.14 -5.61
C ILE A 139 -15.79 -0.04 -6.21
N ALA A 140 -15.28 -0.63 -7.29
CA ALA A 140 -15.90 -1.76 -7.96
C ALA A 140 -16.08 -2.96 -7.02
N PHE A 141 -15.06 -3.28 -6.25
CA PHE A 141 -15.10 -4.39 -5.30
C PHE A 141 -16.10 -4.14 -4.17
N ARG A 142 -16.15 -2.93 -3.61
CA ARG A 142 -17.12 -2.55 -2.57
C ARG A 142 -18.56 -2.57 -3.10
N MET A 143 -18.79 -2.15 -4.33
CA MET A 143 -20.11 -2.21 -4.95
C MET A 143 -20.55 -3.66 -5.20
N ALA A 144 -19.68 -4.49 -5.76
CA ALA A 144 -19.95 -5.91 -6.01
C ALA A 144 -20.27 -6.66 -4.71
N TRP A 145 -19.52 -6.38 -3.65
CA TRP A 145 -19.74 -6.99 -2.34
C TRP A 145 -21.08 -6.59 -1.72
N ARG A 146 -21.44 -5.30 -1.80
CA ARG A 146 -22.76 -4.81 -1.33
C ARG A 146 -23.92 -5.48 -2.07
N TRP A 147 -23.75 -5.71 -3.36
CA TRP A 147 -24.77 -6.36 -4.19
C TRP A 147 -24.99 -7.83 -3.80
N MET A 148 -23.90 -8.57 -3.58
CA MET A 148 -23.94 -9.97 -3.13
C MET A 148 -24.63 -10.14 -1.76
N TYR A 149 -24.34 -9.22 -0.83
CA TYR A 149 -24.99 -9.27 0.51
C TYR A 149 -26.48 -8.92 0.46
N ARG A 150 -26.89 -8.09 -0.46
CA ARG A 150 -28.31 -7.71 -0.63
C ARG A 150 -29.15 -8.87 -1.16
N GLN A 151 -28.60 -9.71 -2.02
CA GLN A 151 -29.30 -10.88 -2.55
C GLN A 151 -29.43 -12.02 -1.53
N ARG A 152 -28.55 -12.11 -0.53
CA ARG A 152 -28.66 -13.14 0.52
C ARG A 152 -29.71 -12.81 1.61
N ARG A 153 -30.26 -11.60 1.61
CA ARG A 153 -31.28 -11.17 2.57
C ARG A 153 -32.72 -11.17 1.99
N MET A 154 -32.88 -11.51 0.74
CA MET A 154 -34.17 -11.80 0.13
C MET A 154 -34.37 -13.32 0.04
#